data_2d62283014eb91d1a6b61dc02efbc25b
#
_entry.id   2d62283014eb91d1a6b61dc02efbc25b
#
_cell.length_a   1.000
_cell.length_b   1.000
_cell.length_c   1.000
_cell.angle_alpha   90.00
_cell.angle_beta   90.00
_cell.angle_gamma   90.00
#
_symmetry.space_group_name_H-M   'P 1'
#
loop_
_entity.id
_entity.type
_entity.pdbx_description
1 polymer ?
#
loop_
_entity_poly.entity_id
_entity_poly.type
_entity_poly.pdbx_seq_one_letter_code
_entity_poly.pdbx_strand_id
1 'polypeptide(L)'
;MIKNEWKNLLHNKIMFVVVIAIIAIPIIYAGLFLKSMWDPYGSVDHLPVAVVNEDKPVDYDGTTLSVGKDMVEELRENDSMAFNFVDSRTAEDGLENGTYYMVITIPEDFSANAATLMDDEPKKMELKYETNPGTNYIASKLSETARLKITDAVATKVPET
;
A
#
# COMPACT_ATOMS: atom_id res chain seq x y z
N MET A 1 -51.44 5.21 29.19
CA MET A 1 -51.27 5.64 27.82
C MET A 1 -50.29 4.74 27.05
N ILE A 2 -49.04 4.62 27.41
CA ILE A 2 -48.00 3.85 26.71
C ILE A 2 -48.35 2.40 26.43
N LYS A 3 -48.93 1.67 27.42
CA LYS A 3 -49.31 0.26 27.24
C LYS A 3 -50.39 0.04 26.15
N ASN A 4 -51.29 0.99 25.96
CA ASN A 4 -52.34 0.88 24.96
C ASN A 4 -51.82 1.18 23.56
N GLU A 5 -50.84 2.09 23.43
CA GLU A 5 -50.12 2.39 22.20
C GLU A 5 -49.36 1.16 21.69
N TRP A 6 -48.61 0.50 22.58
CA TRP A 6 -47.89 -0.73 22.24
C TRP A 6 -48.83 -1.87 21.82
N LYS A 7 -49.99 -1.99 22.46
CA LYS A 7 -50.97 -3.00 22.10
C LYS A 7 -51.61 -2.74 20.74
N ASN A 8 -51.89 -1.49 20.41
CA ASN A 8 -52.38 -1.09 19.10
C ASN A 8 -51.33 -1.30 18.00
N LEU A 9 -50.08 -0.98 18.29
CA LEU A 9 -48.94 -1.18 17.38
C LEU A 9 -48.77 -2.67 17.02
N LEU A 10 -48.81 -3.55 18.01
CA LEU A 10 -48.70 -4.99 17.81
C LEU A 10 -49.93 -5.61 17.12
N HIS A 11 -51.08 -4.99 17.25
CA HIS A 11 -52.33 -5.50 16.66
C HIS A 11 -52.47 -5.07 15.17
N ASN A 12 -51.85 -3.95 14.79
CA ASN A 12 -51.86 -3.49 13.43
C ASN A 12 -50.59 -3.97 12.69
N LYS A 13 -50.74 -5.09 11.95
CA LYS A 13 -49.63 -5.74 11.22
C LYS A 13 -48.87 -4.79 10.27
N ILE A 14 -49.58 -3.87 9.63
CA ILE A 14 -48.95 -2.89 8.69
C ILE A 14 -48.10 -1.90 9.49
N MET A 15 -48.61 -1.37 10.58
CA MET A 15 -47.90 -0.40 11.40
C MET A 15 -46.67 -1.04 12.09
N PHE A 16 -46.78 -2.30 12.48
CA PHE A 16 -45.65 -3.06 13.03
C PHE A 16 -44.53 -3.26 11.99
N VAL A 17 -44.90 -3.61 10.75
CA VAL A 17 -43.91 -3.76 9.64
C VAL A 17 -43.21 -2.44 9.34
N VAL A 18 -43.97 -1.33 9.32
CA VAL A 18 -43.39 0.02 9.07
C VAL A 18 -42.40 0.40 10.17
N VAL A 19 -42.70 0.15 11.45
CA VAL A 19 -41.80 0.46 12.55
C VAL A 19 -40.51 -0.39 12.47
N ILE A 20 -40.67 -1.69 12.17
CA ILE A 20 -39.52 -2.58 11.96
C ILE A 20 -38.65 -2.07 10.81
N ALA A 21 -39.26 -1.69 9.69
CA ALA A 21 -38.52 -1.18 8.53
C ALA A 21 -37.74 0.11 8.87
N ILE A 22 -38.36 1.05 9.59
CA ILE A 22 -37.71 2.30 10.02
C ILE A 22 -36.50 2.03 10.91
N ILE A 23 -36.56 1.03 11.78
CA ILE A 23 -35.45 0.64 12.66
C ILE A 23 -34.40 -0.18 11.90
N ALA A 24 -34.84 -1.09 11.03
CA ALA A 24 -33.93 -2.00 10.33
C ALA A 24 -33.08 -1.28 9.27
N ILE A 25 -33.61 -0.28 8.56
CA ILE A 25 -32.87 0.44 7.53
C ILE A 25 -31.60 1.10 8.07
N PRO A 26 -31.61 1.90 9.16
CA PRO A 26 -30.41 2.49 9.72
C PRO A 26 -29.42 1.44 10.25
N ILE A 27 -29.93 0.34 10.84
CA ILE A 27 -29.07 -0.73 11.37
C ILE A 27 -28.34 -1.45 10.23
N ILE A 28 -29.06 -1.80 9.16
CA ILE A 28 -28.46 -2.43 7.98
C ILE A 28 -27.43 -1.51 7.34
N TYR A 29 -27.79 -0.23 7.18
CA TYR A 29 -26.87 0.76 6.61
C TYR A 29 -25.62 0.94 7.47
N ALA A 30 -25.79 1.09 8.78
CA ALA A 30 -24.67 1.20 9.72
C ALA A 30 -23.80 -0.08 9.72
N GLY A 31 -24.42 -1.26 9.67
CA GLY A 31 -23.71 -2.54 9.61
C GLY A 31 -22.90 -2.70 8.32
N LEU A 32 -23.47 -2.35 7.17
CA LEU A 32 -22.77 -2.38 5.88
C LEU A 32 -21.64 -1.34 5.84
N PHE A 33 -21.88 -0.14 6.35
CA PHE A 33 -20.89 0.91 6.44
C PHE A 33 -19.72 0.52 7.34
N LEU A 34 -20.02 0.04 8.54
CA LEU A 34 -18.99 -0.44 9.48
C LEU A 34 -18.20 -1.62 8.89
N LYS A 35 -18.88 -2.58 8.24
CA LYS A 35 -18.18 -3.69 7.58
C LYS A 35 -17.26 -3.20 6.44
N SER A 36 -17.70 -2.22 5.67
CA SER A 36 -16.89 -1.62 4.59
C SER A 36 -15.69 -0.83 5.11
N MET A 37 -15.81 -0.24 6.30
CA MET A 37 -14.77 0.59 6.92
C MET A 37 -13.98 -0.14 8.01
N TRP A 38 -14.35 -1.40 8.33
CA TRP A 38 -13.77 -2.15 9.45
C TRP A 38 -12.29 -2.46 9.26
N ASP A 39 -11.91 -2.72 8.02
CA ASP A 39 -10.51 -2.98 7.68
C ASP A 39 -10.16 -2.39 6.30
N PRO A 40 -10.02 -1.06 6.19
CA PRO A 40 -9.61 -0.43 4.94
C PRO A 40 -8.16 -0.76 4.56
N TYR A 41 -7.40 -1.34 5.49
CA TYR A 41 -5.99 -1.71 5.32
C TYR A 41 -5.77 -3.22 5.14
N GLY A 42 -6.75 -4.05 5.41
CA GLY A 42 -6.65 -5.52 5.29
C GLY A 42 -6.54 -6.05 3.87
N SER A 43 -6.64 -5.16 2.87
CA SER A 43 -6.43 -5.51 1.46
C SER A 43 -5.16 -4.90 0.88
N VAL A 44 -4.28 -4.33 1.73
CA VAL A 44 -3.01 -3.73 1.29
C VAL A 44 -2.08 -4.79 0.72
N ASP A 45 -2.13 -5.99 1.26
CA ASP A 45 -1.33 -7.15 0.84
C ASP A 45 -1.60 -7.56 -0.62
N HIS A 46 -2.75 -7.13 -1.16
CA HIS A 46 -3.16 -7.43 -2.53
C HIS A 46 -3.03 -6.24 -3.48
N LEU A 47 -2.54 -5.09 -3.02
CA LEU A 47 -2.32 -3.95 -3.90
C LEU A 47 -1.11 -4.21 -4.79
N PRO A 48 -1.31 -4.28 -6.12
CA PRO A 48 -0.21 -4.52 -7.03
C PRO A 48 0.70 -3.30 -7.10
N VAL A 49 1.97 -3.53 -6.75
CA VAL A 49 3.05 -2.54 -6.80
C VAL A 49 4.06 -3.00 -7.84
N ALA A 50 4.37 -2.15 -8.83
CA ALA A 50 5.44 -2.41 -9.76
C ALA A 50 6.79 -2.01 -9.16
N VAL A 51 7.80 -2.85 -9.32
CA VAL A 51 9.19 -2.59 -8.93
C VAL A 51 10.06 -2.65 -10.17
N VAL A 52 10.73 -1.54 -10.46
CA VAL A 52 11.66 -1.39 -11.58
C VAL A 52 13.06 -1.25 -11.02
N ASN A 53 13.95 -2.13 -11.41
CA ASN A 53 15.35 -2.06 -11.02
C ASN A 53 16.20 -1.59 -12.22
N GLU A 54 16.66 -0.35 -12.16
CA GLU A 54 17.59 0.26 -13.11
C GLU A 54 19.03 0.32 -12.56
N ASP A 55 19.25 -0.14 -11.31
CA ASP A 55 20.53 -0.06 -10.63
C ASP A 55 21.65 -0.79 -11.39
N LYS A 56 22.80 -0.16 -11.40
CA LYS A 56 24.02 -0.70 -12.01
C LYS A 56 24.99 -1.12 -10.91
N PRO A 57 25.43 -2.41 -10.93
CA PRO A 57 26.45 -2.87 -10.01
C PRO A 57 27.73 -2.05 -10.13
N VAL A 58 28.40 -1.81 -9.01
CA VAL A 58 29.69 -1.11 -8.96
C VAL A 58 30.75 -1.96 -8.28
N ASP A 59 32.02 -1.75 -8.65
CA ASP A 59 33.14 -2.35 -7.93
C ASP A 59 33.45 -1.49 -6.69
N TYR A 60 33.43 -2.11 -5.54
CA TYR A 60 33.77 -1.48 -4.27
C TYR A 60 34.78 -2.38 -3.53
N ASP A 61 36.02 -1.91 -3.40
CA ASP A 61 37.12 -2.62 -2.72
C ASP A 61 37.35 -4.05 -3.25
N GLY A 62 37.27 -4.22 -4.59
CA GLY A 62 37.46 -5.51 -5.26
C GLY A 62 36.27 -6.48 -5.14
N THR A 63 35.14 -6.00 -4.63
CA THR A 63 33.89 -6.77 -4.54
C THR A 63 32.79 -6.06 -5.33
N THR A 64 32.01 -6.82 -6.10
CA THR A 64 30.87 -6.24 -6.84
C THR A 64 29.73 -5.95 -5.87
N LEU A 65 29.39 -4.67 -5.72
CA LEU A 65 28.26 -4.21 -4.94
C LEU A 65 27.03 -4.07 -5.83
N SER A 66 25.92 -4.73 -5.49
CA SER A 66 24.67 -4.80 -6.27
C SER A 66 23.46 -4.61 -5.37
N VAL A 67 23.39 -3.48 -4.66
CA VAL A 67 22.38 -3.22 -3.62
C VAL A 67 20.95 -3.27 -4.17
N GLY A 68 20.74 -2.75 -5.39
CA GLY A 68 19.42 -2.80 -6.02
C GLY A 68 18.96 -4.22 -6.35
N LYS A 69 19.87 -5.13 -6.70
CA LYS A 69 19.55 -6.54 -6.91
C LYS A 69 19.20 -7.22 -5.59
N ASP A 70 19.99 -7.00 -4.55
CA ASP A 70 19.76 -7.57 -3.22
C ASP A 70 18.41 -7.10 -2.66
N MET A 71 18.07 -5.83 -2.86
CA MET A 71 16.78 -5.27 -2.50
C MET A 71 15.62 -5.94 -3.26
N VAL A 72 15.76 -6.20 -4.55
CA VAL A 72 14.75 -6.92 -5.34
C VAL A 72 14.55 -8.34 -4.80
N GLU A 73 15.62 -9.06 -4.45
CA GLU A 73 15.53 -10.40 -3.87
C GLU A 73 14.79 -10.38 -2.53
N GLU A 74 15.06 -9.40 -1.68
CA GLU A 74 14.38 -9.23 -0.40
C GLU A 74 12.89 -8.88 -0.57
N LEU A 75 12.57 -8.01 -1.51
CA LEU A 75 11.17 -7.66 -1.82
C LEU A 75 10.39 -8.85 -2.40
N ARG A 76 11.06 -9.81 -3.07
CA ARG A 76 10.43 -11.06 -3.54
C ARG A 76 9.99 -11.98 -2.41
N GLU A 77 10.73 -11.98 -1.31
CA GLU A 77 10.43 -12.78 -0.12
C GLU A 77 9.44 -12.08 0.83
N ASN A 78 9.06 -10.85 0.51
CA ASN A 78 8.20 -10.03 1.35
C ASN A 78 6.73 -10.12 0.88
N ASP A 79 5.90 -10.79 1.67
CA ASP A 79 4.46 -11.00 1.41
C ASP A 79 3.58 -9.81 1.86
N SER A 80 4.16 -8.70 2.30
CA SER A 80 3.38 -7.56 2.81
C SER A 80 2.64 -6.76 1.74
N MET A 81 2.97 -6.98 0.45
CA MET A 81 2.32 -6.40 -0.73
C MET A 81 2.49 -7.31 -1.95
N ALA A 82 1.65 -7.11 -2.98
CA ALA A 82 1.78 -7.81 -4.25
C ALA A 82 2.85 -7.12 -5.14
N PHE A 83 4.13 -7.35 -4.85
CA PHE A 83 5.22 -6.81 -5.66
C PHE A 83 5.32 -7.50 -7.02
N ASN A 84 5.36 -6.72 -8.09
CA ASN A 84 5.53 -7.16 -9.47
C ASN A 84 6.81 -6.55 -10.05
N PHE A 85 7.78 -7.39 -10.38
CA PHE A 85 9.07 -6.96 -10.92
C PHE A 85 8.98 -6.89 -12.43
N VAL A 86 9.00 -5.68 -12.97
CA VAL A 86 8.77 -5.38 -14.38
C VAL A 86 9.78 -4.36 -14.90
N ASP A 87 9.85 -4.19 -16.21
CA ASP A 87 10.61 -3.10 -16.82
C ASP A 87 9.88 -1.76 -16.70
N SER A 88 10.61 -0.65 -16.90
CA SER A 88 10.11 0.73 -16.75
C SER A 88 8.87 0.99 -17.60
N ARG A 89 8.86 0.54 -18.87
CA ARG A 89 7.74 0.74 -19.78
C ARG A 89 6.46 0.02 -19.31
N THR A 90 6.60 -1.24 -18.90
CA THR A 90 5.49 -2.03 -18.36
C THR A 90 4.95 -1.41 -17.07
N ALA A 91 5.82 -0.86 -16.24
CA ALA A 91 5.43 -0.17 -15.01
C ALA A 91 4.63 1.11 -15.30
N GLU A 92 5.11 1.96 -16.22
CA GLU A 92 4.42 3.19 -16.66
C GLU A 92 3.06 2.88 -17.25
N ASP A 93 2.98 1.98 -18.24
CA ASP A 93 1.73 1.55 -18.86
C ASP A 93 0.74 0.99 -17.81
N GLY A 94 1.25 0.21 -16.85
CA GLY A 94 0.46 -0.36 -15.77
C GLY A 94 -0.04 0.66 -14.75
N LEU A 95 0.75 1.71 -14.49
CA LEU A 95 0.36 2.82 -13.64
C LEU A 95 -0.74 3.67 -14.30
N GLU A 96 -0.61 3.97 -15.60
CA GLU A 96 -1.59 4.74 -16.36
C GLU A 96 -2.93 4.03 -16.48
N ASN A 97 -2.93 2.74 -16.77
CA ASN A 97 -4.16 1.96 -16.94
C ASN A 97 -4.76 1.45 -15.62
N GLY A 98 -4.11 1.70 -14.47
CA GLY A 98 -4.57 1.32 -13.15
C GLY A 98 -4.30 -0.15 -12.77
N THR A 99 -3.46 -0.87 -13.52
CA THR A 99 -2.98 -2.21 -13.15
C THR A 99 -2.12 -2.17 -11.90
N TYR A 100 -1.26 -1.15 -11.80
CA TYR A 100 -0.44 -0.89 -10.61
C TYR A 100 -0.91 0.37 -9.90
N TYR A 101 -0.94 0.32 -8.58
CA TYR A 101 -1.26 1.46 -7.73
C TYR A 101 -0.07 2.37 -7.48
N MET A 102 1.13 1.79 -7.53
CA MET A 102 2.39 2.47 -7.30
C MET A 102 3.49 1.81 -8.12
N VAL A 103 4.43 2.62 -8.58
CA VAL A 103 5.70 2.18 -9.16
C VAL A 103 6.83 2.62 -8.23
N ILE A 104 7.73 1.69 -7.93
CA ILE A 104 8.97 1.93 -7.20
C ILE A 104 10.11 1.72 -8.19
N THR A 105 10.91 2.76 -8.42
CA THR A 105 12.08 2.66 -9.27
C THR A 105 13.34 2.78 -8.43
N ILE A 106 14.22 1.78 -8.54
CA ILE A 106 15.57 1.79 -8.00
C ILE A 106 16.46 2.42 -9.07
N PRO A 107 17.00 3.64 -8.87
CA PRO A 107 17.71 4.37 -9.89
C PRO A 107 19.08 3.75 -10.21
N GLU A 108 19.64 4.10 -11.37
CA GLU A 108 20.90 3.56 -11.91
C GLU A 108 22.12 3.75 -10.98
N ASP A 109 22.11 4.78 -10.17
CA ASP A 109 23.21 5.17 -9.28
C ASP A 109 23.04 4.65 -7.83
N PHE A 110 22.06 3.79 -7.59
CA PHE A 110 21.71 3.34 -6.24
C PHE A 110 22.88 2.61 -5.55
N SER A 111 23.50 1.62 -6.21
CA SER A 111 24.71 0.95 -5.71
C SER A 111 25.92 1.87 -5.64
N ALA A 112 26.05 2.81 -6.61
CA ALA A 112 27.14 3.79 -6.59
C ALA A 112 27.04 4.73 -5.37
N ASN A 113 25.82 5.17 -5.04
CA ASN A 113 25.58 6.00 -3.86
C ASN A 113 25.78 5.19 -2.55
N ALA A 114 25.38 3.91 -2.54
CA ALA A 114 25.66 3.02 -1.42
C ALA A 114 27.15 2.86 -1.14
N ALA A 115 27.98 2.78 -2.18
CA ALA A 115 29.45 2.69 -2.03
C ALA A 115 30.07 3.90 -1.33
N THR A 116 29.41 5.07 -1.36
CA THR A 116 29.89 6.30 -0.71
C THR A 116 29.54 6.40 0.78
N LEU A 117 28.85 5.41 1.38
CA LEU A 117 28.42 5.48 2.78
C LEU A 117 29.56 5.64 3.79
N MET A 118 30.75 5.17 3.42
CA MET A 118 31.95 5.28 4.26
C MET A 118 32.84 6.48 3.87
N ASP A 119 32.44 7.29 2.89
CA ASP A 119 33.18 8.48 2.46
C ASP A 119 32.90 9.66 3.40
N ASP A 120 33.76 10.67 3.37
CA ASP A 120 33.59 11.92 4.16
C ASP A 120 32.30 12.69 3.77
N GLU A 121 31.83 12.53 2.54
CA GLU A 121 30.59 13.12 2.03
C GLU A 121 29.70 12.03 1.40
N PRO A 122 28.92 11.28 2.20
CA PRO A 122 28.10 10.20 1.69
C PRO A 122 26.92 10.74 0.85
N LYS A 123 26.69 10.10 -0.28
CA LYS A 123 25.54 10.39 -1.13
C LYS A 123 24.31 9.61 -0.64
N LYS A 124 23.14 10.24 -0.76
CA LYS A 124 21.89 9.58 -0.36
C LYS A 124 21.48 8.56 -1.41
N MET A 125 21.07 7.39 -0.95
CA MET A 125 20.33 6.42 -1.74
C MET A 125 18.85 6.85 -1.75
N GLU A 126 18.32 7.21 -2.90
CA GLU A 126 16.94 7.66 -3.04
C GLU A 126 16.19 6.72 -3.98
N LEU A 127 15.04 6.22 -3.53
CA LEU A 127 14.09 5.48 -4.36
C LEU A 127 13.10 6.46 -4.96
N LYS A 128 12.77 6.25 -6.23
CA LYS A 128 11.70 7.03 -6.87
C LYS A 128 10.36 6.32 -6.69
N TYR A 129 9.34 7.08 -6.35
CA TYR A 129 7.98 6.59 -6.15
C TYR A 129 7.03 7.36 -7.04
N GLU A 130 6.27 6.64 -7.84
CA GLU A 130 5.25 7.20 -8.70
C GLU A 130 3.90 6.59 -8.38
N THR A 131 2.87 7.42 -8.29
CA THR A 131 1.48 6.99 -8.03
C THR A 131 0.56 7.68 -9.00
N ASN A 132 -0.51 6.99 -9.41
CA ASN A 132 -1.54 7.62 -10.25
C ASN A 132 -2.52 8.42 -9.36
N PRO A 133 -2.51 9.76 -9.40
CA PRO A 133 -3.38 10.58 -8.57
C PRO A 133 -4.86 10.44 -8.91
N GLY A 134 -5.21 9.87 -10.08
CA GLY A 134 -6.60 9.62 -10.50
C GLY A 134 -7.26 8.41 -9.88
N THR A 135 -6.48 7.49 -9.31
CA THR A 135 -6.98 6.25 -8.73
C THR A 135 -7.06 6.33 -7.22
N ASN A 136 -8.10 7.01 -6.72
CA ASN A 136 -8.57 6.89 -5.34
C ASN A 136 -7.63 7.44 -4.22
N TYR A 137 -8.20 8.33 -3.39
CA TYR A 137 -7.56 8.92 -2.20
C TYR A 137 -6.95 7.87 -1.24
N ILE A 138 -7.55 6.68 -1.16
CA ILE A 138 -7.05 5.57 -0.33
C ILE A 138 -5.72 5.03 -0.87
N ALA A 139 -5.57 4.90 -2.19
CA ALA A 139 -4.34 4.43 -2.81
C ALA A 139 -3.16 5.38 -2.54
N SER A 140 -3.36 6.70 -2.57
CA SER A 140 -2.31 7.67 -2.26
C SER A 140 -1.88 7.62 -0.79
N LYS A 141 -2.82 7.37 0.14
CA LYS A 141 -2.51 7.17 1.58
C LYS A 141 -1.77 5.85 1.83
N LEU A 142 -2.13 4.79 1.12
CA LEU A 142 -1.45 3.50 1.21
C LEU A 142 -0.04 3.54 0.62
N SER A 143 0.15 4.28 -0.47
CA SER A 143 1.47 4.52 -1.07
C SER A 143 2.43 5.20 -0.08
N GLU A 144 1.95 6.14 0.73
CA GLU A 144 2.75 6.79 1.77
C GLU A 144 3.17 5.79 2.87
N THR A 145 2.26 4.90 3.27
CA THR A 145 2.55 3.85 4.25
C THR A 145 3.53 2.81 3.70
N ALA A 146 3.38 2.43 2.42
CA ALA A 146 4.29 1.54 1.72
C ALA A 146 5.71 2.10 1.66
N ARG A 147 5.84 3.39 1.30
CA ARG A 147 7.11 4.09 1.27
C ARG A 147 7.83 4.03 2.61
N LEU A 148 7.10 4.27 3.71
CA LEU A 148 7.66 4.22 5.06
C LEU A 148 8.16 2.81 5.41
N LYS A 149 7.40 1.76 5.10
CA LYS A 149 7.79 0.36 5.37
C LYS A 149 9.02 -0.07 4.57
N ILE A 150 9.12 0.33 3.30
CA ILE A 150 10.28 0.02 2.45
C ILE A 150 11.51 0.78 2.92
N THR A 151 11.37 2.06 3.27
CA THR A 151 12.47 2.87 3.82
C THR A 151 12.98 2.29 5.13
N ASP A 152 12.08 1.78 5.99
CA ASP A 152 12.42 1.17 7.26
C ASP A 152 13.14 -0.18 7.07
N ALA A 153 12.68 -1.00 6.11
CA ALA A 153 13.34 -2.26 5.75
C ALA A 153 14.77 -2.06 5.23
N VAL A 154 14.99 -1.01 4.43
CA VAL A 154 16.33 -0.64 3.93
C VAL A 154 17.21 -0.09 5.05
N ALA A 155 16.66 0.77 5.93
CA ALA A 155 17.41 1.36 7.04
C ALA A 155 17.85 0.32 8.08
N THR A 156 17.07 -0.74 8.27
CA THR A 156 17.37 -1.80 9.27
C THR A 156 18.57 -2.68 8.87
N LYS A 157 18.98 -2.68 7.60
CA LYS A 157 20.10 -3.49 7.09
C LYS A 157 21.43 -2.76 7.00
N VAL A 158 21.48 -1.46 7.29
CA VAL A 158 22.75 -0.75 7.47
C VAL A 158 23.26 -1.08 8.88
N PRO A 159 24.28 -1.94 9.05
CA PRO A 159 24.78 -2.25 10.38
C PRO A 159 25.37 -0.99 11.00
N GLU A 160 24.87 -0.66 12.20
CA GLU A 160 25.58 0.27 13.06
C GLU A 160 26.93 -0.38 13.42
N THR A 161 28.01 0.14 12.86
CA THR A 161 29.38 -0.17 13.26
C THR A 161 29.87 0.85 14.24
#